data_44bf5af9f609e0b2eeb0a96eb59e10bd
#
_entry.id   44bf5af9f609e0b2eeb0a96eb59e10bd
#
_cell.length_a   1.000
_cell.length_b   1.000
_cell.length_c   1.000
_cell.angle_alpha   90.00
_cell.angle_beta   90.00
_cell.angle_gamma   90.00
#
_symmetry.space_group_name_H-M   'P 1'
#
loop_
_entity.id
_entity.type
_entity.pdbx_description
1 polymer ?
#
loop_
_entity_poly.entity_id
_entity_poly.type
_entity_poly.pdbx_seq_one_letter_code
_entity_poly.pdbx_strand_id
1 'polypeptide(L)'
;THTLEVAQIARSIGRRMNLDEDLIEAIALGHDLGHTPFGHVGERKLGELMHEGLKEVFDGSQFSFKHNFQSVRVVEYIENKCDDFPGINLTLAVREGMIKHTKLQTKDSNGTKYDVEYEKSALNTNGFRMDLPHSITLEGQVVAISDEIAQLTHDIEDGIRGGIISFEDFKSCELVKKYLNAINFDDSSLSYNRKSQIIKKLVGYLISDVITESEKKRKKYEEKYGIPTFDSEFSVY
;
A
#
# COMPACT_ATOMS: atom_id res chain seq x y z
N THR A 1 -10.58 10.69 0.96
CA THR A 1 -10.59 10.32 2.40
C THR A 1 -9.56 9.25 2.67
N HIS A 2 -9.55 8.15 1.89
CA HIS A 2 -8.60 7.04 2.01
C HIS A 2 -7.13 7.50 2.10
N THR A 3 -6.65 8.26 1.13
CA THR A 3 -5.27 8.78 1.09
C THR A 3 -4.85 9.51 2.37
N LEU A 4 -5.73 10.35 2.93
CA LEU A 4 -5.46 11.07 4.18
C LEU A 4 -5.44 10.12 5.39
N GLU A 5 -6.23 9.08 5.38
CA GLU A 5 -6.23 8.06 6.44
C GLU A 5 -4.95 7.22 6.37
N VAL A 6 -4.55 6.79 5.18
CA VAL A 6 -3.25 6.12 4.95
C VAL A 6 -2.11 6.99 5.48
N ALA A 7 -2.08 8.27 5.11
CA ALA A 7 -1.05 9.20 5.60
C ALA A 7 -1.06 9.32 7.13
N GLN A 8 -2.23 9.39 7.75
CA GLN A 8 -2.35 9.48 9.22
C GLN A 8 -1.89 8.20 9.92
N ILE A 9 -2.27 7.03 9.42
CA ILE A 9 -1.83 5.74 9.95
C ILE A 9 -0.31 5.61 9.81
N ALA A 10 0.21 5.85 8.61
CA ALA A 10 1.63 5.73 8.29
C ALA A 10 2.49 6.67 9.13
N ARG A 11 2.10 7.93 9.28
CA ARG A 11 2.80 8.89 10.15
C ARG A 11 2.75 8.49 11.63
N SER A 12 1.64 7.89 12.07
CA SER A 12 1.52 7.40 13.45
C SER A 12 2.51 6.26 13.73
N ILE A 13 2.69 5.35 12.78
CA ILE A 13 3.70 4.28 12.83
C ILE A 13 5.11 4.90 12.75
N GLY A 14 5.35 5.75 11.75
CA GLY A 14 6.65 6.38 11.50
C GLY A 14 7.18 7.16 12.71
N ARG A 15 6.32 7.96 13.33
CA ARG A 15 6.66 8.71 14.56
C ARG A 15 7.12 7.80 15.69
N ARG A 16 6.45 6.67 15.88
CA ARG A 16 6.82 5.70 16.92
C ARG A 16 8.11 4.95 16.60
N MET A 17 8.40 4.74 15.34
CA MET A 17 9.61 4.08 14.86
C MET A 17 10.78 5.06 14.59
N ASN A 18 10.57 6.35 14.83
CA ASN A 18 11.55 7.43 14.57
C ASN A 18 11.99 7.49 13.11
N LEU A 19 11.02 7.38 12.19
CA LEU A 19 11.19 7.51 10.74
C LEU A 19 10.88 8.94 10.29
N ASP A 20 11.24 9.26 9.04
CA ASP A 20 10.97 10.56 8.42
C ASP A 20 9.47 10.71 8.08
N GLU A 21 8.76 11.53 8.87
CA GLU A 21 7.32 11.76 8.67
C GLU A 21 7.01 12.49 7.36
N ASP A 22 7.90 13.37 6.88
CA ASP A 22 7.69 14.13 5.64
C ASP A 22 7.81 13.20 4.42
N LEU A 23 8.78 12.27 4.45
CA LEU A 23 8.92 11.24 3.43
C LEU A 23 7.69 10.31 3.41
N ILE A 24 7.23 9.87 4.58
CA ILE A 24 6.02 9.06 4.72
C ILE A 24 4.81 9.77 4.13
N GLU A 25 4.60 11.04 4.49
CA GLU A 25 3.46 11.82 4.01
C GLU A 25 3.50 12.01 2.49
N ALA A 26 4.67 12.32 1.93
CA ALA A 26 4.85 12.49 0.50
C ALA A 26 4.52 11.20 -0.28
N ILE A 27 5.01 10.04 0.18
CA ILE A 27 4.68 8.74 -0.42
C ILE A 27 3.18 8.47 -0.31
N ALA A 28 2.61 8.62 0.89
CA ALA A 28 1.21 8.35 1.15
C ALA A 28 0.26 9.23 0.33
N LEU A 29 0.59 10.52 0.14
CA LEU A 29 -0.23 11.41 -0.68
C LEU A 29 -0.16 11.07 -2.17
N GLY A 30 0.95 10.49 -2.62
CA GLY A 30 1.19 10.18 -4.02
C GLY A 30 0.81 8.77 -4.47
N HIS A 31 0.65 7.81 -3.54
CA HIS A 31 0.60 6.39 -3.88
C HIS A 31 -0.50 6.03 -4.88
N ASP A 32 -1.69 6.61 -4.74
CA ASP A 32 -2.92 6.29 -5.49
C ASP A 32 -3.29 7.29 -6.60
N LEU A 33 -2.41 8.25 -6.94
CA LEU A 33 -2.70 9.28 -7.97
C LEU A 33 -3.05 8.70 -9.34
N GLY A 34 -2.55 7.51 -9.64
CA GLY A 34 -2.77 6.80 -10.90
C GLY A 34 -3.98 5.87 -10.91
N HIS A 35 -4.79 5.85 -9.87
CA HIS A 35 -5.90 4.91 -9.77
C HIS A 35 -6.97 5.17 -10.83
N THR A 36 -7.50 4.09 -11.42
CA THR A 36 -8.57 4.17 -12.42
C THR A 36 -9.93 4.42 -11.77
N PRO A 37 -10.91 5.00 -12.51
CA PRO A 37 -12.30 4.90 -12.12
C PRO A 37 -12.69 3.45 -11.85
N PHE A 38 -13.55 3.24 -10.84
CA PHE A 38 -13.98 1.91 -10.36
C PHE A 38 -12.89 1.05 -9.71
N GLY A 39 -11.81 1.67 -9.22
CA GLY A 39 -10.75 1.02 -8.44
C GLY A 39 -10.11 -0.17 -9.17
N HIS A 40 -9.84 -1.24 -8.43
CA HIS A 40 -9.19 -2.44 -8.98
C HIS A 40 -9.98 -3.16 -10.10
N VAL A 41 -11.32 -2.99 -10.16
CA VAL A 41 -12.11 -3.56 -11.27
C VAL A 41 -11.78 -2.83 -12.56
N GLY A 42 -11.73 -1.49 -12.52
CA GLY A 42 -11.32 -0.66 -13.65
C GLY A 42 -9.86 -0.92 -14.05
N GLU A 43 -8.96 -1.04 -13.07
CA GLU A 43 -7.55 -1.36 -13.31
C GLU A 43 -7.40 -2.67 -14.08
N ARG A 44 -8.03 -3.75 -13.59
CA ARG A 44 -7.97 -5.06 -14.26
C ARG A 44 -8.50 -5.00 -15.68
N LYS A 45 -9.67 -4.36 -15.87
CA LYS A 45 -10.28 -4.28 -17.22
C LYS A 45 -9.44 -3.45 -18.19
N LEU A 46 -8.88 -2.33 -17.73
CA LEU A 46 -7.98 -1.54 -18.53
C LEU A 46 -6.68 -2.30 -18.84
N GLY A 47 -6.13 -3.04 -17.87
CA GLY A 47 -4.97 -3.90 -18.07
C GLY A 47 -5.20 -4.98 -19.13
N GLU A 48 -6.36 -5.66 -19.10
CA GLU A 48 -6.75 -6.66 -20.10
C GLU A 48 -6.84 -6.03 -21.50
N LEU A 49 -7.53 -4.89 -21.62
CA LEU A 49 -7.71 -4.22 -22.92
C LEU A 49 -6.37 -3.72 -23.48
N MET A 50 -5.49 -3.21 -22.64
CA MET A 50 -4.15 -2.80 -23.08
C MET A 50 -3.32 -4.01 -23.51
N HIS A 51 -3.35 -5.09 -22.76
CA HIS A 51 -2.63 -6.31 -23.11
C HIS A 51 -3.10 -6.87 -24.46
N GLU A 52 -4.42 -6.97 -24.67
CA GLU A 52 -5.01 -7.48 -25.92
C GLU A 52 -4.73 -6.52 -27.10
N GLY A 53 -4.96 -5.22 -26.91
CA GLY A 53 -4.84 -4.21 -27.98
C GLY A 53 -3.42 -3.89 -28.39
N LEU A 54 -2.45 -4.04 -27.49
CA LEU A 54 -1.04 -3.72 -27.75
C LEU A 54 -0.18 -4.93 -28.12
N LYS A 55 -0.73 -6.15 -27.99
CA LYS A 55 -0.03 -7.41 -28.26
C LYS A 55 0.53 -7.48 -29.70
N GLU A 56 -0.18 -6.92 -30.67
CA GLU A 56 0.24 -6.90 -32.07
C GLU A 56 1.26 -5.78 -32.36
N VAL A 57 1.24 -4.72 -31.55
CA VAL A 57 2.11 -3.53 -31.76
C VAL A 57 3.48 -3.70 -31.10
N PHE A 58 3.56 -4.41 -30.00
CA PHE A 58 4.77 -4.52 -29.17
C PHE A 58 5.28 -5.98 -29.05
N ASP A 59 5.20 -6.76 -30.10
CA ASP A 59 5.84 -8.06 -30.28
C ASP A 59 5.96 -8.93 -29.01
N GLY A 60 4.82 -9.26 -28.42
CA GLY A 60 4.74 -10.18 -27.29
C GLY A 60 5.09 -9.59 -25.91
N SER A 61 5.30 -8.29 -25.82
CA SER A 61 5.54 -7.63 -24.52
C SER A 61 4.32 -7.72 -23.61
N GLN A 62 4.56 -7.92 -22.32
CA GLN A 62 3.53 -8.06 -21.29
C GLN A 62 3.03 -6.68 -20.80
N PHE A 63 2.64 -5.81 -21.71
CA PHE A 63 2.08 -4.50 -21.35
C PHE A 63 0.73 -4.69 -20.66
N SER A 64 0.61 -4.07 -19.50
CA SER A 64 -0.64 -4.03 -18.77
C SER A 64 -0.71 -2.71 -17.99
N PHE A 65 -1.90 -2.31 -17.60
CA PHE A 65 -2.09 -1.14 -16.75
C PHE A 65 -1.90 -1.52 -15.27
N LYS A 66 -1.15 -0.68 -14.55
CA LYS A 66 -1.03 -0.71 -13.09
C LYS A 66 -1.07 0.70 -12.53
N HIS A 67 -1.92 0.93 -11.52
CA HIS A 67 -2.11 2.28 -10.94
C HIS A 67 -0.83 2.83 -10.30
N ASN A 68 -0.02 2.01 -9.67
CA ASN A 68 1.24 2.43 -9.04
C ASN A 68 2.26 2.97 -10.06
N PHE A 69 2.39 2.35 -11.23
CA PHE A 69 3.19 2.88 -12.33
C PHE A 69 2.59 4.18 -12.87
N GLN A 70 1.27 4.22 -13.02
CA GLN A 70 0.58 5.42 -13.47
C GLN A 70 0.71 6.57 -12.45
N SER A 71 0.73 6.28 -11.14
CA SER A 71 0.98 7.29 -10.10
C SER A 71 2.35 7.96 -10.29
N VAL A 72 3.39 7.16 -10.54
CA VAL A 72 4.73 7.72 -10.82
C VAL A 72 4.74 8.49 -12.14
N ARG A 73 4.06 7.99 -13.19
CA ARG A 73 3.94 8.70 -14.46
C ARG A 73 3.26 10.07 -14.32
N VAL A 74 2.22 10.15 -13.49
CA VAL A 74 1.53 11.41 -13.22
C VAL A 74 2.51 12.43 -12.66
N VAL A 75 3.28 12.09 -11.65
CA VAL A 75 4.20 13.03 -10.99
C VAL A 75 5.48 13.31 -11.78
N GLU A 76 5.89 12.42 -12.67
CA GLU A 76 7.10 12.61 -13.48
C GLU A 76 6.85 13.35 -14.80
N TYR A 77 5.66 13.20 -15.41
CA TYR A 77 5.44 13.66 -16.77
C TYR A 77 4.14 14.43 -16.98
N ILE A 78 3.05 14.09 -16.27
CA ILE A 78 1.73 14.67 -16.56
C ILE A 78 1.52 15.97 -15.78
N GLU A 79 1.90 15.98 -14.49
CA GLU A 79 1.88 17.18 -13.68
C GLU A 79 3.00 18.12 -14.11
N ASN A 80 2.65 19.22 -14.76
CA ASN A 80 3.61 20.22 -15.22
C ASN A 80 3.52 21.47 -14.35
N LYS A 81 4.49 21.66 -13.45
CA LYS A 81 4.56 22.78 -12.51
C LYS A 81 5.73 23.72 -12.77
N CYS A 82 6.66 23.32 -13.64
CA CYS A 82 7.87 24.07 -13.92
C CYS A 82 8.26 23.92 -15.40
N ASP A 83 8.75 24.99 -16.02
CA ASP A 83 9.20 24.96 -17.42
C ASP A 83 10.59 24.33 -17.57
N ASP A 84 11.38 24.24 -16.48
CA ASP A 84 12.77 23.76 -16.51
C ASP A 84 12.89 22.24 -16.49
N PHE A 85 11.85 21.52 -16.06
CA PHE A 85 11.85 20.06 -15.97
C PHE A 85 10.42 19.49 -16.06
N PRO A 86 10.25 18.26 -16.59
CA PRO A 86 8.96 17.60 -16.59
C PRO A 86 8.56 17.17 -15.18
N GLY A 87 7.26 17.11 -14.92
CA GLY A 87 6.70 16.63 -13.65
C GLY A 87 6.93 17.62 -12.49
N ILE A 88 6.95 17.07 -11.28
CA ILE A 88 7.11 17.83 -10.04
C ILE A 88 8.45 17.58 -9.33
N ASN A 89 9.36 16.83 -9.96
CA ASN A 89 10.72 16.56 -9.51
C ASN A 89 10.81 15.95 -8.11
N LEU A 90 10.03 14.91 -7.84
CA LEU A 90 10.08 14.17 -6.58
C LEU A 90 11.39 13.38 -6.42
N THR A 91 11.82 13.22 -5.17
CA THR A 91 13.00 12.42 -4.85
C THR A 91 12.83 10.96 -5.25
N LEU A 92 13.95 10.25 -5.42
CA LEU A 92 13.97 8.81 -5.71
C LEU A 92 13.19 8.01 -4.65
N ALA A 93 13.40 8.34 -3.36
CA ALA A 93 12.74 7.65 -2.25
C ALA A 93 11.22 7.77 -2.29
N VAL A 94 10.68 8.95 -2.63
CA VAL A 94 9.23 9.15 -2.78
C VAL A 94 8.69 8.31 -3.94
N ARG A 95 9.31 8.41 -5.11
CA ARG A 95 8.85 7.70 -6.32
C ARG A 95 8.94 6.18 -6.18
N GLU A 96 10.01 5.70 -5.57
CA GLU A 96 10.22 4.27 -5.29
C GLU A 96 9.22 3.75 -4.26
N GLY A 97 8.93 4.52 -3.22
CA GLY A 97 7.87 4.21 -2.26
C GLY A 97 6.48 4.17 -2.90
N MET A 98 6.18 5.14 -3.80
CA MET A 98 4.92 5.18 -4.54
C MET A 98 4.74 3.95 -5.44
N ILE A 99 5.77 3.55 -6.18
CA ILE A 99 5.65 2.41 -7.11
C ILE A 99 5.53 1.08 -6.38
N LYS A 100 6.11 0.95 -5.19
CA LYS A 100 6.19 -0.28 -4.42
C LYS A 100 5.22 -0.38 -3.25
N HIS A 101 4.26 0.53 -3.14
CA HIS A 101 3.24 0.41 -2.09
C HIS A 101 2.37 -0.83 -2.28
N THR A 102 2.23 -1.32 -3.53
CA THR A 102 1.59 -2.60 -3.85
C THR A 102 2.51 -3.51 -4.66
N LYS A 103 2.06 -4.76 -4.84
CA LYS A 103 2.79 -5.74 -5.64
C LYS A 103 2.87 -5.32 -7.11
N LEU A 104 4.07 -5.41 -7.68
CA LEU A 104 4.33 -5.10 -9.09
C LEU A 104 3.81 -6.17 -10.06
N GLN A 105 3.38 -7.33 -9.54
CA GLN A 105 2.83 -8.43 -10.32
C GLN A 105 1.34 -8.27 -10.57
N THR A 106 0.88 -8.71 -11.72
CA THR A 106 -0.54 -8.86 -12.05
C THR A 106 -0.84 -10.30 -12.49
N LYS A 107 -2.11 -10.58 -12.81
CA LYS A 107 -2.54 -11.88 -13.34
C LYS A 107 -3.21 -11.66 -14.68
N ASP A 108 -2.98 -12.59 -15.63
CA ASP A 108 -3.73 -12.67 -16.86
C ASP A 108 -5.16 -13.23 -16.64
N SER A 109 -5.94 -13.30 -17.69
CA SER A 109 -7.30 -13.88 -17.66
C SER A 109 -7.34 -15.34 -17.22
N ASN A 110 -6.22 -16.07 -17.29
CA ASN A 110 -6.07 -17.46 -16.86
C ASN A 110 -5.56 -17.58 -15.41
N GLY A 111 -5.32 -16.45 -14.73
CA GLY A 111 -4.80 -16.41 -13.37
C GLY A 111 -3.29 -16.58 -13.24
N THR A 112 -2.55 -16.65 -14.35
CA THR A 112 -1.09 -16.74 -14.38
C THR A 112 -0.49 -15.42 -13.97
N LYS A 113 0.38 -15.43 -12.96
CA LYS A 113 1.10 -14.23 -12.51
C LYS A 113 2.21 -13.87 -13.49
N TYR A 114 2.32 -12.61 -13.83
CA TYR A 114 3.44 -12.07 -14.57
C TYR A 114 3.87 -10.72 -13.99
N ASP A 115 5.15 -10.41 -14.15
CA ASP A 115 5.66 -9.08 -13.83
C ASP A 115 5.16 -8.11 -14.91
N VAL A 116 4.56 -6.99 -14.48
CA VAL A 116 4.15 -5.96 -15.42
C VAL A 116 5.42 -5.34 -15.99
N GLU A 117 5.74 -5.69 -17.21
CA GLU A 117 6.65 -4.91 -18.01
C GLU A 117 5.94 -3.62 -18.43
N TYR A 118 5.78 -2.73 -17.50
CA TYR A 118 5.49 -1.36 -17.86
C TYR A 118 6.72 -0.86 -18.61
N GLU A 119 6.48 -0.12 -19.72
CA GLU A 119 7.58 0.46 -20.49
C GLU A 119 8.64 1.04 -19.55
N LYS A 120 9.69 0.25 -19.29
CA LYS A 120 10.87 0.73 -18.55
C LYS A 120 11.47 1.99 -19.22
N SER A 121 11.13 2.20 -20.50
CA SER A 121 11.43 3.41 -21.25
C SER A 121 10.53 4.61 -20.94
N ALA A 122 9.31 4.39 -20.40
CA ALA A 122 8.35 5.44 -20.11
C ALA A 122 8.44 6.00 -18.68
N LEU A 123 9.16 5.32 -17.80
CA LEU A 123 9.42 5.78 -16.43
C LEU A 123 10.92 5.78 -16.16
N ASN A 124 11.41 6.84 -15.56
CA ASN A 124 12.78 6.88 -15.06
C ASN A 124 12.89 6.03 -13.77
N THR A 125 13.07 4.72 -13.95
CA THR A 125 13.27 3.79 -12.85
C THR A 125 14.74 3.64 -12.44
N ASN A 126 15.63 4.49 -12.95
CA ASN A 126 17.03 4.48 -12.56
C ASN A 126 17.19 4.68 -11.06
N GLY A 127 17.87 3.74 -10.42
CA GLY A 127 18.07 3.71 -8.98
C GLY A 127 16.96 2.99 -8.19
N PHE A 128 15.87 2.56 -8.83
CA PHE A 128 14.88 1.72 -8.15
C PHE A 128 15.40 0.28 -8.01
N ARG A 129 15.29 -0.27 -6.82
CA ARG A 129 15.62 -1.68 -6.56
C ARG A 129 14.46 -2.58 -6.99
N MET A 130 14.23 -2.67 -8.30
CA MET A 130 13.13 -3.47 -8.87
C MET A 130 13.28 -4.98 -8.62
N ASP A 131 14.46 -5.42 -8.17
CA ASP A 131 14.78 -6.76 -7.70
C ASP A 131 14.15 -7.07 -6.32
N LEU A 132 13.83 -6.05 -5.52
CA LEU A 132 13.18 -6.21 -4.22
C LEU A 132 11.67 -6.04 -4.34
N PRO A 133 10.87 -6.92 -3.68
CA PRO A 133 9.42 -6.85 -3.74
C PRO A 133 8.80 -5.73 -2.90
N HIS A 134 9.58 -5.10 -2.04
CA HIS A 134 9.17 -4.02 -1.13
C HIS A 134 10.01 -2.77 -1.34
N SER A 135 9.55 -1.65 -0.83
CA SER A 135 10.32 -0.40 -0.84
C SER A 135 11.63 -0.57 -0.06
N ILE A 136 12.68 0.08 -0.56
CA ILE A 136 13.99 0.07 0.09
C ILE A 136 14.00 0.88 1.38
N THR A 137 13.15 1.91 1.46
CA THR A 137 13.01 2.71 2.67
C THR A 137 11.97 2.11 3.61
N LEU A 138 12.19 2.20 4.91
CA LEU A 138 11.20 1.79 5.91
C LEU A 138 9.94 2.64 5.82
N GLU A 139 10.08 3.91 5.47
CA GLU A 139 8.99 4.84 5.23
C GLU A 139 8.05 4.32 4.14
N GLY A 140 8.58 3.88 2.99
CA GLY A 140 7.78 3.29 1.92
C GLY A 140 7.11 1.98 2.33
N GLN A 141 7.80 1.15 3.12
CA GLN A 141 7.20 -0.08 3.67
C GLN A 141 6.07 0.22 4.66
N VAL A 142 6.25 1.24 5.50
CA VAL A 142 5.20 1.69 6.44
C VAL A 142 3.98 2.23 5.70
N VAL A 143 4.16 2.95 4.60
CA VAL A 143 3.03 3.40 3.77
C VAL A 143 2.28 2.21 3.19
N ALA A 144 2.98 1.22 2.67
CA ALA A 144 2.36 0.02 2.08
C ALA A 144 1.48 -0.74 3.09
N ILE A 145 1.99 -1.00 4.31
CA ILE A 145 1.17 -1.69 5.34
C ILE A 145 0.02 -0.80 5.85
N SER A 146 0.20 0.52 5.84
CA SER A 146 -0.85 1.47 6.26
C SER A 146 -2.00 1.53 5.27
N ASP A 147 -1.70 1.41 3.99
CA ASP A 147 -2.70 1.27 2.92
C ASP A 147 -3.53 0.00 3.11
N GLU A 148 -2.88 -1.15 3.35
CA GLU A 148 -3.58 -2.41 3.66
C GLU A 148 -4.47 -2.29 4.90
N ILE A 149 -4.02 -1.64 5.98
CA ILE A 149 -4.82 -1.43 7.19
C ILE A 149 -6.05 -0.57 6.89
N ALA A 150 -5.86 0.55 6.19
CA ALA A 150 -6.96 1.46 5.85
C ALA A 150 -7.98 0.76 4.94
N GLN A 151 -7.53 0.07 3.90
CA GLN A 151 -8.41 -0.65 2.97
C GLN A 151 -9.21 -1.73 3.69
N LEU A 152 -8.54 -2.63 4.45
CA LEU A 152 -9.21 -3.71 5.17
C LEU A 152 -10.26 -3.22 6.17
N THR A 153 -9.97 -2.15 6.89
CA THR A 153 -10.91 -1.61 7.88
C THR A 153 -12.11 -0.92 7.23
N HIS A 154 -11.91 -0.26 6.09
CA HIS A 154 -13.02 0.27 5.28
C HIS A 154 -13.89 -0.86 4.71
N ASP A 155 -13.29 -1.89 4.13
CA ASP A 155 -14.01 -3.04 3.56
C ASP A 155 -14.85 -3.76 4.63
N ILE A 156 -14.33 -3.89 5.85
CA ILE A 156 -15.07 -4.46 6.98
C ILE A 156 -16.27 -3.55 7.36
N GLU A 157 -16.04 -2.24 7.49
CA GLU A 157 -17.10 -1.29 7.87
C GLU A 157 -18.19 -1.27 6.79
N ASP A 158 -17.83 -1.20 5.52
CA ASP A 158 -18.75 -1.20 4.39
C ASP A 158 -19.47 -2.55 4.23
N GLY A 159 -18.77 -3.67 4.42
CA GLY A 159 -19.36 -5.00 4.39
C GLY A 159 -20.43 -5.20 5.45
N ILE A 160 -20.17 -4.74 6.69
CA ILE A 160 -21.15 -4.79 7.79
C ILE A 160 -22.30 -3.81 7.54
N ARG A 161 -22.00 -2.61 7.08
CA ARG A 161 -22.99 -1.58 6.76
C ARG A 161 -23.90 -2.01 5.62
N GLY A 162 -23.33 -2.64 4.60
CA GLY A 162 -24.07 -3.16 3.44
C GLY A 162 -24.81 -4.48 3.71
N GLY A 163 -24.66 -5.08 4.90
CA GLY A 163 -25.26 -6.37 5.25
C GLY A 163 -24.68 -7.56 4.49
N ILE A 164 -23.48 -7.40 3.90
CA ILE A 164 -22.75 -8.46 3.18
C ILE A 164 -22.10 -9.42 4.17
N ILE A 165 -21.57 -8.90 5.28
CA ILE A 165 -21.03 -9.67 6.40
C ILE A 165 -21.76 -9.29 7.68
N SER A 166 -22.01 -10.26 8.54
CA SER A 166 -22.57 -10.01 9.85
C SER A 166 -21.47 -9.61 10.86
N PHE A 167 -21.87 -8.98 11.95
CA PHE A 167 -20.92 -8.72 13.05
C PHE A 167 -20.43 -10.01 13.72
N GLU A 168 -21.21 -11.08 13.64
CA GLU A 168 -20.79 -12.42 14.11
C GLU A 168 -19.68 -12.99 13.22
N ASP A 169 -19.77 -12.82 11.89
CA ASP A 169 -18.71 -13.21 10.96
C ASP A 169 -17.42 -12.45 11.28
N PHE A 170 -17.51 -11.12 11.51
CA PHE A 170 -16.38 -10.32 11.96
C PHE A 170 -15.77 -10.86 13.26
N LYS A 171 -16.56 -11.16 14.27
CA LYS A 171 -16.09 -11.73 15.54
C LYS A 171 -15.47 -13.14 15.38
N SER A 172 -15.85 -13.87 14.34
CA SER A 172 -15.31 -15.23 14.09
C SER A 172 -13.86 -15.25 13.65
N CYS A 173 -13.35 -14.13 13.07
CA CYS A 173 -11.97 -13.99 12.64
C CYS A 173 -11.00 -14.09 13.83
N GLU A 174 -9.94 -14.90 13.69
CA GLU A 174 -8.97 -15.14 14.77
C GLU A 174 -8.28 -13.87 15.26
N LEU A 175 -7.87 -13.00 14.32
CA LEU A 175 -7.29 -11.69 14.65
C LEU A 175 -8.24 -10.85 15.49
N VAL A 176 -9.51 -10.80 15.06
CA VAL A 176 -10.55 -10.04 15.76
C VAL A 176 -10.83 -10.62 17.13
N LYS A 177 -10.84 -11.94 17.30
CA LYS A 177 -10.96 -12.57 18.63
C LYS A 177 -9.84 -12.12 19.56
N LYS A 178 -8.59 -12.12 19.10
CA LYS A 178 -7.45 -11.62 19.89
C LYS A 178 -7.64 -10.16 20.29
N TYR A 179 -8.03 -9.31 19.34
CA TYR A 179 -8.33 -7.90 19.60
C TYR A 179 -9.46 -7.72 20.61
N LEU A 180 -10.61 -8.39 20.44
CA LEU A 180 -11.76 -8.28 21.33
C LEU A 180 -11.43 -8.73 22.74
N ASN A 181 -10.63 -9.79 22.88
CA ASN A 181 -10.12 -10.24 24.18
C ASN A 181 -9.20 -9.18 24.83
N ALA A 182 -8.32 -8.55 24.05
CA ALA A 182 -7.41 -7.51 24.55
C ALA A 182 -8.14 -6.28 25.09
N ILE A 183 -9.32 -5.95 24.54
CA ILE A 183 -10.13 -4.80 25.01
C ILE A 183 -11.21 -5.19 26.02
N ASN A 184 -11.24 -6.44 26.50
CA ASN A 184 -12.29 -6.97 27.39
C ASN A 184 -13.70 -6.67 26.87
N PHE A 185 -13.95 -7.03 25.60
CA PHE A 185 -15.19 -6.72 24.91
C PHE A 185 -16.41 -7.36 25.55
N ASP A 186 -17.44 -6.55 25.82
CA ASP A 186 -18.75 -7.00 26.32
C ASP A 186 -19.81 -6.92 25.21
N ASP A 187 -20.46 -8.05 24.94
CA ASP A 187 -21.46 -8.27 23.88
C ASP A 187 -22.88 -7.84 24.26
N SER A 188 -23.10 -7.34 25.47
CA SER A 188 -24.44 -7.18 26.06
C SER A 188 -25.32 -6.10 25.42
N SER A 189 -24.78 -5.21 24.58
CA SER A 189 -25.58 -4.24 23.80
C SER A 189 -24.82 -3.66 22.61
N LEU A 190 -25.14 -4.11 21.40
CA LEU A 190 -24.48 -3.68 20.17
C LEU A 190 -25.36 -2.80 19.30
N SER A 191 -25.33 -1.48 19.57
CA SER A 191 -25.83 -0.50 18.61
C SER A 191 -24.87 -0.42 17.38
N TYR A 192 -25.38 0.06 16.25
CA TYR A 192 -24.57 0.33 15.05
C TYR A 192 -23.34 1.20 15.36
N ASN A 193 -23.54 2.27 16.12
CA ASN A 193 -22.44 3.17 16.49
C ASN A 193 -21.36 2.47 17.31
N ARG A 194 -21.73 1.53 18.17
CA ARG A 194 -20.75 0.77 18.97
C ARG A 194 -19.96 -0.20 18.11
N LYS A 195 -20.59 -0.84 17.11
CA LYS A 195 -19.90 -1.69 16.12
C LYS A 195 -18.87 -0.89 15.32
N SER A 196 -19.24 0.27 14.79
CA SER A 196 -18.32 1.16 14.08
C SER A 196 -17.15 1.64 14.96
N GLN A 197 -17.41 1.97 16.23
CA GLN A 197 -16.34 2.32 17.18
C GLN A 197 -15.36 1.16 17.43
N ILE A 198 -15.85 -0.07 17.46
CA ILE A 198 -14.99 -1.25 17.63
C ILE A 198 -14.07 -1.42 16.43
N ILE A 199 -14.60 -1.28 15.21
CA ILE A 199 -13.80 -1.36 13.98
C ILE A 199 -12.74 -0.25 13.95
N LYS A 200 -13.10 0.98 14.29
CA LYS A 200 -12.16 2.11 14.37
C LYS A 200 -11.04 1.88 15.40
N LYS A 201 -11.37 1.26 16.54
CA LYS A 201 -10.35 0.90 17.54
C LYS A 201 -9.45 -0.26 17.08
N LEU A 202 -9.94 -1.12 16.17
CA LEU A 202 -9.11 -2.17 15.55
C LEU A 202 -7.92 -1.56 14.80
N VAL A 203 -8.10 -0.42 14.13
CA VAL A 203 -6.98 0.31 13.48
C VAL A 203 -5.85 0.57 14.47
N GLY A 204 -6.16 1.11 15.64
CA GLY A 204 -5.16 1.39 16.69
C GLY A 204 -4.47 0.11 17.20
N TYR A 205 -5.20 -0.99 17.29
CA TYR A 205 -4.64 -2.31 17.63
C TYR A 205 -3.66 -2.80 16.57
N LEU A 206 -4.04 -2.72 15.28
CA LEU A 206 -3.19 -3.12 14.16
C LEU A 206 -1.92 -2.25 14.06
N ILE A 207 -2.04 -0.94 14.24
CA ILE A 207 -0.89 -0.03 14.32
C ILE A 207 0.08 -0.47 15.42
N SER A 208 -0.43 -0.78 16.60
CA SER A 208 0.40 -1.22 17.74
C SER A 208 1.10 -2.54 17.48
N ASP A 209 0.40 -3.46 16.81
CA ASP A 209 0.95 -4.77 16.42
C ASP A 209 2.08 -4.61 15.41
N VAL A 210 1.86 -3.82 14.33
CA VAL A 210 2.88 -3.51 13.32
C VAL A 210 4.13 -2.92 13.98
N ILE A 211 3.98 -1.89 14.84
CA ILE A 211 5.11 -1.27 15.52
C ILE A 211 5.88 -2.31 16.35
N THR A 212 5.17 -3.09 17.16
CA THR A 212 5.78 -4.07 18.07
C THR A 212 6.56 -5.13 17.31
N GLU A 213 5.98 -5.70 16.25
CA GLU A 213 6.65 -6.75 15.47
C GLU A 213 7.78 -6.19 14.61
N SER A 214 7.63 -4.98 14.06
CA SER A 214 8.69 -4.31 13.30
C SER A 214 9.91 -3.99 14.18
N GLU A 215 9.69 -3.50 15.40
CA GLU A 215 10.79 -3.25 16.34
C GLU A 215 11.51 -4.55 16.74
N LYS A 216 10.79 -5.63 16.95
CA LYS A 216 11.38 -6.94 17.24
C LYS A 216 12.24 -7.44 16.07
N LYS A 217 11.72 -7.35 14.84
CA LYS A 217 12.44 -7.75 13.63
C LYS A 217 13.70 -6.89 13.45
N ARG A 218 13.58 -5.56 13.61
CA ARG A 218 14.70 -4.63 13.51
C ARG A 218 15.80 -4.97 14.51
N LYS A 219 15.48 -5.14 15.78
CA LYS A 219 16.45 -5.51 16.82
C LYS A 219 17.16 -6.82 16.49
N LYS A 220 16.40 -7.84 16.09
CA LYS A 220 16.97 -9.14 15.71
C LYS A 220 17.89 -9.04 14.49
N TYR A 221 17.56 -8.16 13.53
CA TYR A 221 18.40 -7.90 12.37
C TYR A 221 19.69 -7.18 12.80
N GLU A 222 19.55 -6.09 13.59
CA GLU A 222 20.69 -5.31 14.07
C GLU A 222 21.68 -6.14 14.91
N GLU A 223 21.16 -7.04 15.76
CA GLU A 223 21.98 -7.98 16.54
C GLU A 223 22.79 -8.95 15.66
N LYS A 224 22.23 -9.35 14.52
CA LYS A 224 22.85 -10.34 13.63
C LYS A 224 23.76 -9.73 12.56
N TYR A 225 23.36 -8.57 12.02
CA TYR A 225 23.96 -7.99 10.81
C TYR A 225 24.46 -6.54 11.00
N GLY A 226 24.23 -5.93 12.15
CA GLY A 226 24.44 -4.51 12.37
C GLY A 226 23.26 -3.64 11.90
N ILE A 227 23.44 -2.32 11.97
CA ILE A 227 22.41 -1.35 11.57
C ILE A 227 22.12 -1.47 10.08
N PRO A 228 20.85 -1.58 9.66
CA PRO A 228 20.51 -1.66 8.23
C PRO A 228 21.05 -0.46 7.44
N THR A 229 21.59 -0.73 6.28
CA THR A 229 22.06 0.29 5.33
C THR A 229 21.17 0.29 4.10
N PHE A 230 21.34 1.28 3.21
CA PHE A 230 20.60 1.37 1.96
C PHE A 230 20.67 0.09 1.10
N ASP A 231 21.78 -0.66 1.17
CA ASP A 231 21.98 -1.91 0.41
C ASP A 231 21.46 -3.15 1.14
N SER A 232 20.94 -3.02 2.35
CA SER A 232 20.44 -4.17 3.11
C SER A 232 19.02 -4.55 2.69
N GLU A 233 18.73 -5.86 2.70
CA GLU A 233 17.42 -6.43 2.36
C GLU A 233 16.48 -6.49 3.58
N PHE A 234 16.50 -5.47 4.42
CA PHE A 234 15.65 -5.44 5.60
C PHE A 234 14.22 -5.07 5.25
N SER A 235 13.25 -5.84 5.76
CA SER A 235 11.83 -5.56 5.63
C SER A 235 11.13 -5.63 6.99
N VAL A 236 10.15 -4.76 7.19
CA VAL A 236 9.27 -4.77 8.37
C VAL A 236 8.08 -5.71 8.23
N TYR A 237 7.87 -6.27 7.04
CA TYR A 237 6.83 -7.27 6.76
C TYR A 237 7.16 -8.66 7.35
#